data_e334b6a88ed9d0ff9c053105af3e9b5d
#
_entry.id   e334b6a88ed9d0ff9c053105af3e9b5d
#
_cell.length_a   1.000
_cell.length_b   1.000
_cell.length_c   1.000
_cell.angle_alpha   90.00
_cell.angle_beta   90.00
_cell.angle_gamma   90.00
#
_symmetry.space_group_name_H-M   'P 1'
#
loop_
_entity.id
_entity.type
_entity.pdbx_description
1 polymer ?
#
loop_
_entity_poly.entity_id
_entity_poly.type
_entity_poly.pdbx_seq_one_letter_code
_entity_poly.pdbx_strand_id
1 'polypeptide(L)'
;MFTSFDDFRFLKILSFLKAHESEFLSGQDMSDILKISRVAVWKDIKKIRSLGYKIESKQNLGYKLIDSSELLLPWEITQNLNTKFLGKRVYYFDSIDSTQNFAIGIASNDKENGTVVISKKQTRGRGRMKRKWKSPTNGIWMSIIIHPKFDVSYATLVPIATSLALCIAIEKILKIKPELKWPNDVTLKGKKVAGVLVDTTIISNEIENMVLGIGLNFKIKPRELASSIKKTPNFYGVATLVKKSERALPLVQQFLYELENVFQLINSRRIRKIKNEWTERSSTIGKNVSIITGECNVNGKAIKIDNNGALIISKDKKAERILVGDITQ
;
A
#
# COMPACT_ATOMS: atom_id res chain seq x y z
N MET A 1 15.45 4.50 -9.68
CA MET A 1 14.98 4.80 -8.33
C MET A 1 14.83 6.31 -8.18
N PHE A 2 13.78 6.79 -7.51
CA PHE A 2 13.61 8.17 -7.07
C PHE A 2 13.28 8.19 -5.58
N THR A 3 13.65 9.26 -4.89
CA THR A 3 13.39 9.41 -3.45
C THR A 3 12.73 10.76 -3.15
N SER A 4 12.05 10.89 -2.03
CA SER A 4 11.38 12.13 -1.61
C SER A 4 12.34 13.22 -1.15
N PHE A 5 13.62 12.89 -0.98
CA PHE A 5 14.67 13.84 -0.57
C PHE A 5 15.65 14.17 -1.71
N ASP A 6 15.41 13.65 -2.93
CA ASP A 6 16.19 14.06 -4.11
C ASP A 6 15.73 15.47 -4.56
N ASP A 7 16.65 16.41 -4.60
CA ASP A 7 16.39 17.76 -5.12
C ASP A 7 16.69 17.80 -6.63
N PHE A 8 15.73 17.34 -7.42
CA PHE A 8 15.83 17.36 -8.88
C PHE A 8 15.44 18.74 -9.43
N ARG A 9 16.30 19.35 -10.24
CA ARG A 9 16.02 20.63 -10.90
C ARG A 9 14.68 20.66 -11.63
N PHE A 10 14.30 19.57 -12.31
CA PHE A 10 13.02 19.50 -13.04
C PHE A 10 11.80 19.63 -12.12
N LEU A 11 11.93 19.38 -10.79
CA LEU A 11 10.83 19.56 -9.84
C LEU A 11 10.48 21.04 -9.67
N LYS A 12 11.45 21.95 -9.81
CA LYS A 12 11.19 23.40 -9.79
C LYS A 12 10.32 23.80 -10.98
N ILE A 13 10.63 23.27 -12.17
CA ILE A 13 9.79 23.48 -13.37
C ILE A 13 8.41 22.87 -13.19
N LEU A 14 8.34 21.65 -12.67
CA LEU A 14 7.04 20.99 -12.42
C LEU A 14 6.19 21.77 -11.41
N SER A 15 6.77 22.24 -10.33
CA SER A 15 6.06 23.10 -9.34
C SER A 15 5.55 24.38 -9.96
N PHE A 16 6.36 25.02 -10.83
CA PHE A 16 5.95 26.22 -11.54
C PHE A 16 4.80 25.96 -12.51
N LEU A 17 4.85 24.85 -13.27
CA LEU A 17 3.76 24.43 -14.14
C LEU A 17 2.47 24.08 -13.36
N LYS A 18 2.59 23.46 -12.20
CA LYS A 18 1.45 23.16 -11.33
C LYS A 18 0.82 24.40 -10.71
N ALA A 19 1.63 25.41 -10.36
CA ALA A 19 1.13 26.67 -9.81
C ALA A 19 0.34 27.49 -10.84
N HIS A 20 0.56 27.25 -12.13
CA HIS A 20 -0.08 27.96 -13.25
C HIS A 20 -0.84 26.96 -14.14
N GLU A 21 -1.59 26.06 -13.52
CA GLU A 21 -2.48 25.13 -14.24
C GLU A 21 -3.43 25.95 -15.12
N SER A 22 -3.59 25.61 -16.35
CA SER A 22 -4.40 26.30 -17.37
C SER A 22 -3.72 27.39 -18.19
N GLU A 23 -2.50 27.81 -17.87
CA GLU A 23 -1.77 28.85 -18.59
C GLU A 23 -0.58 28.28 -19.37
N PHE A 24 -0.25 28.93 -20.50
CA PHE A 24 1.01 28.66 -21.18
C PHE A 24 2.12 29.50 -20.57
N LEU A 25 3.20 28.84 -20.16
CA LEU A 25 4.37 29.46 -19.58
C LEU A 25 5.51 29.49 -20.60
N SER A 26 6.06 30.67 -20.85
CA SER A 26 7.18 30.84 -21.77
C SER A 26 8.42 30.09 -21.28
N GLY A 27 9.09 29.39 -22.19
CA GLY A 27 10.38 28.77 -21.87
C GLY A 27 11.47 29.80 -21.52
N GLN A 28 11.32 31.08 -21.96
CA GLN A 28 12.19 32.18 -21.57
C GLN A 28 11.92 32.58 -20.12
N ASP A 29 10.65 32.80 -19.74
CA ASP A 29 10.30 33.21 -18.39
C ASP A 29 10.76 32.16 -17.35
N MET A 30 10.55 30.85 -17.66
CA MET A 30 11.07 29.78 -16.82
C MET A 30 12.61 29.77 -16.73
N SER A 31 13.30 30.07 -17.84
CA SER A 31 14.75 30.20 -17.89
C SER A 31 15.24 31.34 -16.97
N ASP A 32 14.59 32.51 -17.03
CA ASP A 32 14.96 33.68 -16.28
C ASP A 32 14.66 33.53 -14.77
N ILE A 33 13.46 33.01 -14.43
CA ILE A 33 13.04 32.80 -13.04
C ILE A 33 13.93 31.75 -12.36
N LEU A 34 14.22 30.63 -13.04
CA LEU A 34 14.98 29.53 -12.48
C LEU A 34 16.50 29.71 -12.64
N LYS A 35 16.95 30.75 -13.34
CA LYS A 35 18.36 31.03 -13.66
C LYS A 35 19.05 29.87 -14.34
N ILE A 36 18.41 29.27 -15.33
CA ILE A 36 18.92 28.15 -16.14
C ILE A 36 18.77 28.48 -17.64
N SER A 37 19.48 27.78 -18.51
CA SER A 37 19.33 28.02 -19.94
C SER A 37 18.00 27.47 -20.50
N ARG A 38 17.49 28.05 -21.58
CA ARG A 38 16.31 27.53 -22.33
C ARG A 38 16.45 26.05 -22.73
N VAL A 39 17.70 25.66 -23.09
CA VAL A 39 18.01 24.26 -23.41
C VAL A 39 17.83 23.36 -22.17
N ALA A 40 18.20 23.86 -20.99
CA ALA A 40 17.98 23.13 -19.75
C ALA A 40 16.47 22.99 -19.44
N VAL A 41 15.67 24.07 -19.62
CA VAL A 41 14.21 24.01 -19.50
C VAL A 41 13.63 22.93 -20.42
N TRP A 42 14.01 22.92 -21.68
CA TRP A 42 13.55 21.93 -22.65
C TRP A 42 13.91 20.47 -22.25
N LYS A 43 15.14 20.25 -21.79
CA LYS A 43 15.58 18.92 -21.28
C LYS A 43 14.74 18.48 -20.08
N ASP A 44 14.45 19.38 -19.15
CA ASP A 44 13.67 19.10 -17.96
C ASP A 44 12.19 18.86 -18.31
N ILE A 45 11.60 19.60 -19.25
CA ILE A 45 10.26 19.32 -19.79
C ILE A 45 10.19 17.90 -20.41
N LYS A 46 11.22 17.51 -21.18
CA LYS A 46 11.33 16.13 -21.70
C LYS A 46 11.36 15.10 -20.55
N LYS A 47 12.12 15.37 -19.50
CA LYS A 47 12.20 14.51 -18.32
C LYS A 47 10.83 14.39 -17.64
N ILE A 48 10.14 15.51 -17.41
CA ILE A 48 8.81 15.53 -16.80
C ILE A 48 7.81 14.73 -17.64
N ARG A 49 7.81 14.89 -18.98
CA ARG A 49 6.99 14.08 -19.88
C ARG A 49 7.30 12.58 -19.77
N SER A 50 8.58 12.19 -19.68
CA SER A 50 8.98 10.79 -19.53
C SER A 50 8.50 10.16 -18.22
N LEU A 51 8.18 10.99 -17.20
CA LEU A 51 7.57 10.60 -15.93
C LEU A 51 6.03 10.53 -16.01
N GLY A 52 5.44 10.66 -17.20
CA GLY A 52 4.01 10.48 -17.42
C GLY A 52 3.16 11.74 -17.30
N TYR A 53 3.76 12.92 -17.08
CA TYR A 53 3.01 14.18 -17.10
C TYR A 53 2.66 14.57 -18.53
N LYS A 54 1.43 15.02 -18.75
CA LYS A 54 0.98 15.53 -20.05
C LYS A 54 1.22 17.03 -20.11
N ILE A 55 2.20 17.43 -20.92
CA ILE A 55 2.56 18.83 -21.13
C ILE A 55 2.35 19.16 -22.60
N GLU A 56 1.49 20.12 -22.89
CA GLU A 56 1.33 20.71 -24.19
C GLU A 56 2.46 21.71 -24.48
N SER A 57 2.94 21.76 -25.72
CA SER A 57 3.87 22.78 -26.18
C SER A 57 3.25 23.50 -27.36
N LYS A 58 3.24 24.84 -27.34
CA LYS A 58 2.74 25.66 -28.43
C LYS A 58 3.79 26.68 -28.81
N GLN A 59 4.05 26.82 -30.10
CA GLN A 59 5.02 27.78 -30.63
C GLN A 59 4.65 29.19 -30.17
N ASN A 60 5.65 29.96 -29.74
CA ASN A 60 5.56 31.33 -29.23
C ASN A 60 4.77 31.50 -27.91
N LEU A 61 4.11 30.46 -27.38
CA LEU A 61 3.41 30.50 -26.09
C LEU A 61 4.14 29.73 -24.99
N GLY A 62 4.85 28.63 -25.32
CA GLY A 62 5.60 27.86 -24.36
C GLY A 62 4.96 26.54 -23.97
N TYR A 63 4.86 26.24 -22.69
CA TYR A 63 4.46 24.95 -22.13
C TYR A 63 3.30 25.09 -21.16
N LYS A 64 2.37 24.13 -21.22
CA LYS A 64 1.20 24.07 -20.33
C LYS A 64 1.04 22.67 -19.79
N LEU A 65 0.88 22.52 -18.46
CA LEU A 65 0.53 21.24 -17.85
C LEU A 65 -0.95 20.93 -18.11
N ILE A 66 -1.20 19.81 -18.76
CA ILE A 66 -2.57 19.33 -19.07
C ILE A 66 -3.03 18.31 -18.05
N ASP A 67 -2.11 17.43 -17.58
CA ASP A 67 -2.46 16.36 -16.66
C ASP A 67 -1.24 15.88 -15.89
N SER A 68 -1.45 15.53 -14.62
CA SER A 68 -0.43 14.99 -13.74
C SER A 68 -0.14 13.52 -14.05
N SER A 69 1.03 13.05 -13.63
CA SER A 69 1.41 11.64 -13.77
C SER A 69 0.48 10.71 -13.00
N GLU A 70 0.22 9.52 -13.56
CA GLU A 70 -0.44 8.42 -12.82
C GLU A 70 0.54 7.60 -11.97
N LEU A 71 1.84 7.86 -12.07
CA LEU A 71 2.86 7.18 -11.28
C LEU A 71 2.82 7.69 -9.84
N LEU A 72 3.06 6.77 -8.90
CA LEU A 72 3.12 7.07 -7.47
C LEU A 72 4.53 7.60 -7.11
N LEU A 73 4.89 8.74 -7.69
CA LEU A 73 6.18 9.36 -7.53
C LEU A 73 6.33 9.96 -6.12
N PRO A 74 7.55 9.99 -5.55
CA PRO A 74 7.76 10.46 -4.18
C PRO A 74 7.16 11.83 -3.90
N TRP A 75 7.41 12.81 -4.77
CA TRP A 75 6.90 14.18 -4.63
C TRP A 75 5.38 14.28 -4.79
N GLU A 76 4.73 13.38 -5.55
CA GLU A 76 3.28 13.32 -5.62
C GLU A 76 2.68 12.74 -4.33
N ILE A 77 3.29 11.69 -3.77
CA ILE A 77 2.83 11.06 -2.52
C ILE A 77 2.98 12.03 -1.35
N THR A 78 4.13 12.71 -1.23
CA THR A 78 4.42 13.59 -0.10
C THR A 78 3.70 14.94 -0.16
N GLN A 79 3.32 15.38 -1.37
CA GLN A 79 2.58 16.63 -1.56
C GLN A 79 1.18 16.51 -0.92
N ASN A 80 0.85 17.39 0.00
CA ASN A 80 -0.44 17.43 0.73
C ASN A 80 -0.75 16.15 1.54
N LEU A 81 0.26 15.33 1.85
CA LEU A 81 0.09 14.16 2.69
C LEU A 81 -0.15 14.57 4.15
N ASN A 82 -1.34 14.28 4.65
CA ASN A 82 -1.77 14.64 6.00
C ASN A 82 -1.46 13.54 7.03
N THR A 83 -0.17 13.21 7.18
CA THR A 83 0.36 12.28 8.18
C THR A 83 1.43 12.95 9.03
N LYS A 84 1.65 12.48 10.23
CA LYS A 84 2.73 12.97 11.11
C LYS A 84 4.09 12.36 10.72
N PHE A 85 4.13 11.07 10.46
CA PHE A 85 5.38 10.34 10.17
C PHE A 85 5.28 9.41 8.95
N LEU A 86 4.16 8.76 8.67
CA LEU A 86 4.05 7.84 7.54
C LEU A 86 4.21 8.56 6.19
N GLY A 87 5.06 8.02 5.33
CA GLY A 87 5.24 8.48 3.96
C GLY A 87 6.01 9.80 3.80
N LYS A 88 6.72 10.28 4.84
CA LYS A 88 7.61 11.46 4.71
C LYS A 88 8.84 11.12 3.87
N ARG A 89 9.34 9.90 3.97
CA ARG A 89 10.38 9.34 3.11
C ARG A 89 9.77 8.31 2.17
N VAL A 90 9.96 8.47 0.88
CA VAL A 90 9.42 7.58 -0.16
C VAL A 90 10.51 7.20 -1.14
N TYR A 91 10.65 5.89 -1.39
CA TYR A 91 11.47 5.32 -2.47
C TYR A 91 10.54 4.81 -3.58
N TYR A 92 10.78 5.24 -4.82
CA TYR A 92 10.04 4.78 -5.98
C TYR A 92 10.92 4.02 -6.97
N PHE A 93 10.40 2.90 -7.48
CA PHE A 93 11.05 2.08 -8.50
C PHE A 93 10.10 1.82 -9.68
N ASP A 94 10.58 1.98 -10.91
CA ASP A 94 9.84 1.50 -12.08
C ASP A 94 9.73 -0.02 -12.08
N SER A 95 10.79 -0.71 -11.68
CA SER A 95 10.84 -2.16 -11.51
C SER A 95 11.84 -2.53 -10.43
N ILE A 96 11.47 -3.47 -9.57
CA ILE A 96 12.32 -4.04 -8.54
C ILE A 96 12.00 -5.54 -8.40
N ASP A 97 12.84 -6.30 -7.73
CA ASP A 97 12.52 -7.69 -7.37
C ASP A 97 11.35 -7.73 -6.39
N SER A 98 11.47 -7.04 -5.26
CA SER A 98 10.45 -6.94 -4.21
C SER A 98 10.64 -5.67 -3.38
N THR A 99 9.58 -4.86 -3.24
CA THR A 99 9.56 -3.73 -2.29
C THR A 99 9.81 -4.20 -0.87
N GLN A 100 9.30 -5.41 -0.52
CA GLN A 100 9.48 -6.00 0.79
C GLN A 100 10.95 -6.35 1.08
N ASN A 101 11.64 -6.97 0.11
CA ASN A 101 13.06 -7.30 0.27
C ASN A 101 13.91 -6.05 0.41
N PHE A 102 13.66 -5.03 -0.41
CA PHE A 102 14.36 -3.76 -0.32
C PHE A 102 14.11 -3.08 1.05
N ALA A 103 12.87 -3.02 1.48
CA ALA A 103 12.50 -2.43 2.77
C ALA A 103 13.16 -3.17 3.95
N ILE A 104 13.15 -4.51 3.95
CA ILE A 104 13.84 -5.32 4.97
C ILE A 104 15.35 -5.02 4.95
N GLY A 105 15.96 -4.92 3.77
CA GLY A 105 17.39 -4.67 3.63
C GLY A 105 17.86 -3.32 4.18
N ILE A 106 16.97 -2.33 4.25
CA ILE A 106 17.30 -1.01 4.80
C ILE A 106 16.75 -0.77 6.21
N ALA A 107 15.79 -1.59 6.68
CA ALA A 107 15.02 -1.32 7.91
C ALA A 107 15.87 -1.11 9.16
N SER A 108 16.94 -1.89 9.37
CA SER A 108 17.81 -1.75 10.54
C SER A 108 18.68 -0.48 10.51
N ASN A 109 18.97 0.04 9.33
CA ASN A 109 19.77 1.26 9.14
C ASN A 109 18.90 2.52 8.96
N ASP A 110 17.63 2.35 8.56
CA ASP A 110 16.70 3.45 8.39
C ASP A 110 16.02 3.76 9.72
N LYS A 111 16.54 4.78 10.40
CA LYS A 111 16.01 5.24 11.70
C LYS A 111 14.69 6.02 11.56
N GLU A 112 14.28 6.36 10.34
CA GLU A 112 13.04 7.09 10.11
C GLU A 112 11.83 6.15 10.14
N ASN A 113 10.90 6.45 11.04
CA ASN A 113 9.66 5.72 11.14
C ASN A 113 8.71 6.13 10.01
N GLY A 114 8.17 5.14 9.30
CA GLY A 114 7.17 5.40 8.26
C GLY A 114 7.72 5.55 6.84
N THR A 115 8.96 5.12 6.59
CA THR A 115 9.53 5.06 5.24
C THR A 115 8.71 4.17 4.32
N VAL A 116 8.32 4.67 3.15
CA VAL A 116 7.55 3.96 2.13
C VAL A 116 8.43 3.55 0.96
N VAL A 117 8.37 2.30 0.58
CA VAL A 117 8.99 1.75 -0.63
C VAL A 117 7.87 1.34 -1.58
N ILE A 118 7.82 1.93 -2.76
CA ILE A 118 6.77 1.65 -3.74
C ILE A 118 7.35 1.36 -5.11
N SER A 119 6.69 0.49 -5.87
CA SER A 119 7.12 0.18 -7.23
C SER A 119 5.95 0.08 -8.20
N LYS A 120 6.22 0.42 -9.47
CA LYS A 120 5.28 0.23 -10.57
C LYS A 120 5.11 -1.26 -10.90
N LYS A 121 6.18 -2.07 -10.72
CA LYS A 121 6.21 -3.50 -11.03
C LYS A 121 7.18 -4.23 -10.12
N GLN A 122 6.82 -5.45 -9.70
CA GLN A 122 7.77 -6.36 -9.03
C GLN A 122 8.01 -7.63 -9.87
N THR A 123 9.24 -8.12 -9.90
CA THR A 123 9.60 -9.37 -10.61
C THR A 123 9.55 -10.59 -9.70
N ARG A 124 9.72 -10.41 -8.39
CA ARG A 124 9.70 -11.47 -7.35
C ARG A 124 8.89 -11.05 -6.13
N GLY A 125 7.68 -10.49 -6.35
CA GLY A 125 6.79 -10.11 -5.25
C GLY A 125 6.53 -11.27 -4.28
N ARG A 126 6.49 -10.96 -2.99
CA ARG A 126 6.35 -11.93 -1.89
C ARG A 126 4.95 -11.91 -1.30
N GLY A 127 4.44 -13.08 -0.97
CA GLY A 127 3.27 -13.28 -0.11
C GLY A 127 3.63 -14.12 1.11
N ARG A 128 2.69 -14.38 2.00
CA ARG A 128 2.86 -15.23 3.19
C ARG A 128 3.28 -16.67 2.80
N MET A 129 3.94 -17.35 3.73
CA MET A 129 4.36 -18.75 3.58
C MET A 129 5.16 -18.99 2.28
N LYS A 130 6.08 -18.06 1.96
CA LYS A 130 6.94 -18.12 0.76
C LYS A 130 6.20 -18.14 -0.59
N ARG A 131 4.90 -17.85 -0.61
CA ARG A 131 4.13 -17.76 -1.85
C ARG A 131 4.57 -16.55 -2.69
N LYS A 132 4.44 -16.68 -4.02
CA LYS A 132 4.71 -15.58 -4.94
C LYS A 132 3.48 -14.67 -5.02
N TRP A 133 3.71 -13.36 -5.00
CA TRP A 133 2.70 -12.34 -5.29
C TRP A 133 2.97 -11.76 -6.67
N LYS A 134 2.06 -11.97 -7.62
CA LYS A 134 2.21 -11.43 -8.96
C LYS A 134 1.94 -9.93 -8.97
N SER A 135 2.90 -9.16 -9.45
CA SER A 135 2.91 -7.70 -9.34
C SER A 135 3.16 -7.02 -10.71
N PRO A 136 2.23 -7.14 -11.68
CA PRO A 136 2.34 -6.43 -12.95
C PRO A 136 2.15 -4.92 -12.75
N THR A 137 2.22 -4.15 -13.83
CA THR A 137 1.85 -2.73 -13.82
C THR A 137 0.36 -2.54 -13.47
N ASN A 138 -0.02 -1.33 -13.02
CA ASN A 138 -1.38 -0.94 -12.64
C ASN A 138 -1.91 -1.56 -11.33
N GLY A 139 -1.04 -2.21 -10.53
CA GLY A 139 -1.29 -2.49 -9.12
C GLY A 139 -0.62 -1.45 -8.23
N ILE A 140 -0.88 -1.55 -6.93
CA ILE A 140 -0.15 -0.80 -5.89
C ILE A 140 0.67 -1.81 -5.12
N TRP A 141 1.99 -1.71 -5.27
CA TRP A 141 2.98 -2.58 -4.63
C TRP A 141 3.83 -1.73 -3.70
N MET A 142 3.60 -1.86 -2.42
CA MET A 142 4.17 -0.98 -1.42
C MET A 142 4.64 -1.76 -0.20
N SER A 143 5.75 -1.31 0.40
CA SER A 143 6.21 -1.78 1.71
C SER A 143 6.49 -0.56 2.59
N ILE A 144 6.13 -0.63 3.87
CA ILE A 144 6.27 0.47 4.82
C ILE A 144 7.11 -0.04 5.99
N ILE A 145 8.17 0.69 6.32
CA ILE A 145 9.03 0.41 7.47
C ILE A 145 8.46 1.18 8.66
N ILE A 146 8.23 0.49 9.75
CA ILE A 146 7.82 1.11 11.03
C ILE A 146 8.70 0.61 12.16
N HIS A 147 8.95 1.51 13.13
CA HIS A 147 9.60 1.23 14.41
C HIS A 147 8.58 1.44 15.53
N PRO A 148 7.73 0.43 15.80
CA PRO A 148 6.63 0.58 16.73
C PRO A 148 7.14 0.59 18.18
N LYS A 149 6.41 1.33 19.04
CA LYS A 149 6.68 1.38 20.47
C LYS A 149 5.69 0.55 21.30
N PHE A 150 4.79 -0.20 20.63
CA PHE A 150 3.84 -1.07 21.33
C PHE A 150 4.44 -2.45 21.61
N ASP A 151 3.87 -3.12 22.60
CA ASP A 151 4.29 -4.44 23.07
C ASP A 151 4.27 -5.50 21.94
N VAL A 152 5.24 -6.42 21.97
CA VAL A 152 5.40 -7.51 20.98
C VAL A 152 4.15 -8.38 20.84
N SER A 153 3.34 -8.48 21.90
CA SER A 153 2.07 -9.23 21.85
C SER A 153 1.07 -8.69 20.83
N TYR A 154 1.19 -7.42 20.41
CA TYR A 154 0.37 -6.84 19.35
C TYR A 154 0.88 -7.10 17.93
N ALA A 155 2.03 -7.76 17.76
CA ALA A 155 2.60 -8.01 16.43
C ALA A 155 1.62 -8.74 15.51
N THR A 156 0.85 -9.71 16.03
CA THR A 156 -0.16 -10.46 15.26
C THR A 156 -1.44 -9.67 14.96
N LEU A 157 -1.67 -8.55 15.65
CA LEU A 157 -2.76 -7.62 15.35
C LEU A 157 -2.43 -6.71 14.15
N VAL A 158 -1.15 -6.47 13.85
CA VAL A 158 -0.72 -5.52 12.81
C VAL A 158 -1.24 -5.85 11.41
N PRO A 159 -1.24 -7.09 10.92
CA PRO A 159 -1.85 -7.43 9.63
C PRO A 159 -3.35 -7.10 9.57
N ILE A 160 -4.07 -7.32 10.66
CA ILE A 160 -5.50 -7.02 10.82
C ILE A 160 -5.73 -5.51 10.80
N ALA A 161 -4.95 -4.76 11.58
CA ALA A 161 -4.98 -3.31 11.65
C ALA A 161 -4.65 -2.67 10.29
N THR A 162 -3.63 -3.19 9.59
CA THR A 162 -3.24 -2.71 8.26
C THR A 162 -4.30 -2.98 7.20
N SER A 163 -4.91 -4.17 7.20
CA SER A 163 -6.00 -4.49 6.28
C SER A 163 -7.26 -3.65 6.55
N LEU A 164 -7.55 -3.36 7.81
CA LEU A 164 -8.63 -2.45 8.20
C LEU A 164 -8.39 -1.03 7.68
N ALA A 165 -7.19 -0.48 7.86
CA ALA A 165 -6.83 0.84 7.34
C ALA A 165 -7.01 0.93 5.83
N LEU A 166 -6.59 -0.13 5.10
CA LEU A 166 -6.76 -0.21 3.64
C LEU A 166 -8.25 -0.28 3.26
N CYS A 167 -9.04 -1.05 3.98
CA CYS A 167 -10.49 -1.16 3.76
C CYS A 167 -11.17 0.21 3.93
N ILE A 168 -10.88 0.92 5.02
CA ILE A 168 -11.42 2.26 5.29
C ILE A 168 -11.01 3.26 4.20
N ALA A 169 -9.76 3.22 3.74
CA ALA A 169 -9.29 4.10 2.67
C ALA A 169 -10.02 3.83 1.34
N ILE A 170 -10.25 2.56 1.00
CA ILE A 170 -11.04 2.16 -0.18
C ILE A 170 -12.47 2.70 -0.07
N GLU A 171 -13.12 2.53 1.08
CA GLU A 171 -14.48 3.03 1.32
C GLU A 171 -14.55 4.56 1.15
N LYS A 172 -13.58 5.28 1.71
CA LYS A 172 -13.58 6.76 1.68
C LYS A 172 -13.33 7.33 0.29
N ILE A 173 -12.37 6.77 -0.45
CA ILE A 173 -11.94 7.32 -1.76
C ILE A 173 -12.78 6.79 -2.91
N LEU A 174 -13.03 5.48 -2.94
CA LEU A 174 -13.66 4.83 -4.10
C LEU A 174 -15.15 4.57 -3.90
N LYS A 175 -15.69 4.80 -2.68
CA LYS A 175 -17.09 4.51 -2.32
C LYS A 175 -17.48 3.04 -2.57
N ILE A 176 -16.49 2.15 -2.51
CA ILE A 176 -16.65 0.69 -2.60
C ILE A 176 -16.61 0.15 -1.19
N LYS A 177 -17.43 -0.86 -0.88
CA LYS A 177 -17.42 -1.57 0.41
C LYS A 177 -16.72 -2.91 0.23
N PRO A 178 -15.40 -3.01 0.50
CA PRO A 178 -14.71 -4.29 0.54
C PRO A 178 -14.95 -5.00 1.87
N GLU A 179 -14.62 -6.28 1.91
CA GLU A 179 -14.72 -7.12 3.11
C GLU A 179 -13.34 -7.55 3.57
N LEU A 180 -13.21 -7.81 4.86
CA LEU A 180 -11.98 -8.30 5.48
C LEU A 180 -12.06 -9.80 5.71
N LYS A 181 -11.09 -10.55 5.15
CA LYS A 181 -10.93 -11.99 5.40
C LYS A 181 -9.70 -12.22 6.26
N TRP A 182 -9.92 -12.87 7.41
CA TRP A 182 -8.83 -13.21 8.33
C TRP A 182 -7.77 -14.09 7.65
N PRO A 183 -6.48 -13.87 7.94
CA PRO A 183 -5.96 -12.86 8.87
C PRO A 183 -5.57 -11.53 8.17
N ASN A 184 -5.45 -11.45 6.86
CA ASN A 184 -4.70 -10.38 6.20
C ASN A 184 -5.20 -10.02 4.79
N ASP A 185 -6.36 -10.49 4.40
CA ASP A 185 -6.86 -10.30 3.04
C ASP A 185 -8.01 -9.28 2.99
N VAL A 186 -8.00 -8.46 1.94
CA VAL A 186 -9.14 -7.62 1.57
C VAL A 186 -9.81 -8.24 0.34
N THR A 187 -11.12 -8.41 0.41
CA THR A 187 -11.92 -9.05 -0.63
C THR A 187 -13.00 -8.13 -1.16
N LEU A 188 -13.43 -8.37 -2.38
CA LEU A 188 -14.59 -7.72 -3.00
C LEU A 188 -15.43 -8.79 -3.66
N LYS A 189 -16.70 -8.92 -3.21
CA LYS A 189 -17.62 -9.97 -3.69
C LYS A 189 -16.96 -11.38 -3.61
N GLY A 190 -16.35 -11.67 -2.47
CA GLY A 190 -15.69 -12.94 -2.20
C GLY A 190 -14.37 -13.18 -2.94
N LYS A 191 -13.85 -12.23 -3.75
CA LYS A 191 -12.59 -12.36 -4.48
C LYS A 191 -11.52 -11.45 -3.89
N LYS A 192 -10.29 -11.93 -3.79
CA LYS A 192 -9.17 -11.18 -3.23
C LYS A 192 -8.77 -9.99 -4.11
N VAL A 193 -8.79 -8.79 -3.53
CA VAL A 193 -8.31 -7.56 -4.18
C VAL A 193 -6.99 -7.09 -3.57
N ALA A 194 -6.73 -7.37 -2.28
CA ALA A 194 -5.47 -7.03 -1.64
C ALA A 194 -5.04 -8.09 -0.62
N GLY A 195 -3.77 -8.06 -0.27
CA GLY A 195 -3.18 -8.83 0.83
C GLY A 195 -2.10 -8.06 1.54
N VAL A 196 -2.00 -8.28 2.84
CA VAL A 196 -0.99 -7.69 3.72
C VAL A 196 0.01 -8.76 4.13
N LEU A 197 1.30 -8.44 4.06
CA LEU A 197 2.40 -9.24 4.56
C LEU A 197 3.13 -8.43 5.63
N VAL A 198 3.45 -9.02 6.76
CA VAL A 198 4.23 -8.37 7.80
C VAL A 198 5.44 -9.24 8.13
N ASP A 199 6.63 -8.68 7.94
CA ASP A 199 7.88 -9.22 8.44
C ASP A 199 8.27 -8.40 9.70
N THR A 200 8.62 -9.06 10.79
CA THR A 200 8.93 -8.43 12.08
C THR A 200 10.30 -8.86 12.56
N THR A 201 11.15 -7.90 12.90
CA THR A 201 12.42 -8.14 13.59
C THR A 201 12.24 -7.91 15.09
N ILE A 202 12.55 -8.92 15.88
CA ILE A 202 12.44 -8.89 17.35
C ILE A 202 13.84 -9.09 17.94
N ILE A 203 14.26 -8.20 18.81
CA ILE A 203 15.52 -8.26 19.56
C ILE A 203 15.19 -8.10 21.04
N SER A 204 15.70 -8.98 21.91
CA SER A 204 15.50 -8.90 23.36
C SER A 204 14.03 -8.74 23.79
N ASN A 205 13.12 -9.45 23.10
CA ASN A 205 11.66 -9.40 23.31
C ASN A 205 10.98 -8.06 22.98
N GLU A 206 11.67 -7.17 22.26
CA GLU A 206 11.13 -5.92 21.76
C GLU A 206 11.09 -5.92 20.22
N ILE A 207 10.12 -5.21 19.63
CA ILE A 207 10.07 -5.07 18.19
C ILE A 207 11.07 -4.00 17.76
N GLU A 208 12.13 -4.39 17.07
CA GLU A 208 13.08 -3.45 16.48
C GLU A 208 12.46 -2.71 15.30
N ASN A 209 11.90 -3.47 14.38
CA ASN A 209 11.20 -2.94 13.21
C ASN A 209 10.15 -3.92 12.69
N MET A 210 9.21 -3.39 11.94
CA MET A 210 8.25 -4.15 11.13
C MET A 210 8.23 -3.61 9.72
N VAL A 211 8.18 -4.52 8.75
CA VAL A 211 7.99 -4.16 7.34
C VAL A 211 6.63 -4.65 6.88
N LEU A 212 5.75 -3.71 6.57
CA LEU A 212 4.39 -3.96 6.13
C LEU A 212 4.33 -3.97 4.61
N GLY A 213 4.16 -5.14 4.00
CA GLY A 213 3.96 -5.29 2.57
C GLY A 213 2.48 -5.22 2.20
N ILE A 214 2.12 -4.35 1.29
CA ILE A 214 0.77 -4.17 0.77
C ILE A 214 0.77 -4.45 -0.73
N GLY A 215 0.05 -5.50 -1.11
CA GLY A 215 -0.23 -5.80 -2.51
C GLY A 215 -1.69 -5.56 -2.82
N LEU A 216 -1.99 -4.55 -3.67
CA LEU A 216 -3.36 -4.22 -4.06
C LEU A 216 -3.53 -4.31 -5.58
N ASN A 217 -4.47 -5.14 -6.03
CA ASN A 217 -4.87 -5.27 -7.42
C ASN A 217 -5.75 -4.07 -7.82
N PHE A 218 -5.14 -2.94 -8.16
CA PHE A 218 -5.87 -1.69 -8.38
C PHE A 218 -6.60 -1.65 -9.72
N LYS A 219 -5.87 -1.59 -10.86
CA LYS A 219 -6.41 -1.53 -12.23
C LYS A 219 -5.96 -2.72 -13.11
N ILE A 220 -5.62 -3.86 -12.53
CA ILE A 220 -5.01 -4.97 -13.24
C ILE A 220 -6.07 -5.72 -14.05
N LYS A 221 -5.76 -6.05 -15.28
CA LYS A 221 -6.63 -6.91 -16.08
C LYS A 221 -6.70 -8.32 -15.49
N PRO A 222 -7.88 -8.91 -15.26
CA PRO A 222 -8.01 -10.24 -14.63
C PRO A 222 -7.18 -11.34 -15.30
N ARG A 223 -7.02 -11.29 -16.64
CA ARG A 223 -6.18 -12.22 -17.42
C ARG A 223 -4.71 -12.18 -17.03
N GLU A 224 -4.21 -11.03 -16.59
CA GLU A 224 -2.80 -10.86 -16.16
C GLU A 224 -2.55 -11.52 -14.80
N LEU A 225 -3.59 -11.67 -13.99
CA LEU A 225 -3.56 -12.37 -12.71
C LEU A 225 -3.86 -13.85 -12.84
N ALA A 226 -4.62 -14.26 -13.85
CA ALA A 226 -5.14 -15.62 -14.01
C ALA A 226 -4.05 -16.70 -14.05
N SER A 227 -2.88 -16.41 -14.62
CA SER A 227 -1.76 -17.37 -14.70
C SER A 227 -1.12 -17.73 -13.34
N SER A 228 -1.30 -16.86 -12.32
CA SER A 228 -0.80 -17.12 -10.95
C SER A 228 -1.76 -17.96 -10.11
N ILE A 229 -2.99 -18.09 -10.56
CA ILE A 229 -4.15 -18.55 -9.80
C ILE A 229 -4.26 -20.07 -9.79
N LYS A 230 -3.88 -20.73 -10.87
CA LYS A 230 -4.12 -22.18 -11.09
C LYS A 230 -3.35 -23.13 -10.15
N LYS A 231 -2.42 -22.62 -9.33
CA LYS A 231 -1.49 -23.45 -8.54
C LYS A 231 -1.60 -23.30 -7.01
N THR A 232 -2.57 -22.52 -6.51
CA THR A 232 -2.70 -22.32 -5.07
C THR A 232 -3.88 -23.12 -4.55
N PRO A 233 -3.69 -24.10 -3.65
CA PRO A 233 -4.79 -24.74 -2.94
C PRO A 233 -5.66 -23.69 -2.25
N ASN A 234 -6.99 -23.89 -2.24
CA ASN A 234 -7.94 -23.01 -1.54
C ASN A 234 -8.06 -21.58 -2.08
N PHE A 235 -7.87 -21.43 -3.37
CA PHE A 235 -7.96 -20.13 -4.04
C PHE A 235 -9.43 -19.76 -4.30
N TYR A 236 -9.88 -18.68 -3.67
CA TYR A 236 -11.24 -18.13 -3.83
C TYR A 236 -11.35 -17.02 -4.91
N GLY A 237 -10.37 -16.93 -5.77
CA GLY A 237 -10.32 -15.97 -6.90
C GLY A 237 -9.66 -14.65 -6.56
N VAL A 238 -9.25 -13.93 -7.61
CA VAL A 238 -8.77 -12.56 -7.51
C VAL A 238 -9.66 -11.63 -8.33
N ALA A 239 -9.72 -10.38 -7.89
CA ALA A 239 -10.37 -9.30 -8.61
C ALA A 239 -9.46 -8.08 -8.66
N THR A 240 -9.77 -7.18 -9.57
CA THR A 240 -9.24 -5.82 -9.55
C THR A 240 -10.23 -4.91 -8.83
N LEU A 241 -9.70 -3.89 -8.17
CA LEU A 241 -10.53 -3.00 -7.36
C LEU A 241 -11.37 -2.04 -8.23
N VAL A 242 -10.75 -1.44 -9.24
CA VAL A 242 -11.40 -0.45 -10.11
C VAL A 242 -11.18 -0.76 -11.60
N LYS A 243 -11.99 -0.13 -12.46
CA LYS A 243 -11.84 -0.21 -13.91
C LYS A 243 -10.82 0.83 -14.38
N LYS A 244 -11.05 1.81 -15.17
CA LYS A 244 -9.99 2.60 -15.81
C LYS A 244 -9.78 4.05 -15.31
N SER A 245 -10.79 4.70 -14.77
CA SER A 245 -10.79 6.16 -14.57
C SER A 245 -10.13 6.66 -13.29
N GLU A 246 -10.07 5.83 -12.24
CA GLU A 246 -9.58 6.25 -10.94
C GLU A 246 -8.06 6.35 -10.88
N ARG A 247 -7.57 7.32 -10.10
CA ARG A 247 -6.15 7.49 -9.79
C ARG A 247 -5.78 6.81 -8.48
N ALA A 248 -4.60 6.21 -8.45
CA ALA A 248 -4.11 5.49 -7.27
C ALA A 248 -3.62 6.45 -6.15
N LEU A 249 -3.17 7.65 -6.49
CA LEU A 249 -2.56 8.58 -5.55
C LEU A 249 -3.46 8.96 -4.38
N PRO A 250 -4.73 9.38 -4.57
CA PRO A 250 -5.60 9.71 -3.44
C PRO A 250 -5.84 8.53 -2.51
N LEU A 251 -5.93 7.30 -3.06
CA LEU A 251 -6.09 6.09 -2.27
C LEU A 251 -4.84 5.79 -1.43
N VAL A 252 -3.64 5.94 -2.01
CA VAL A 252 -2.38 5.73 -1.28
C VAL A 252 -2.23 6.74 -0.14
N GLN A 253 -2.50 8.02 -0.40
CA GLN A 253 -2.43 9.06 0.63
C GLN A 253 -3.45 8.82 1.76
N GLN A 254 -4.69 8.48 1.40
CA GLN A 254 -5.73 8.16 2.40
C GLN A 254 -5.37 6.90 3.19
N PHE A 255 -4.80 5.87 2.52
CA PHE A 255 -4.37 4.67 3.22
C PHE A 255 -3.26 4.95 4.24
N LEU A 256 -2.26 5.76 3.89
CA LEU A 256 -1.20 6.14 4.82
C LEU A 256 -1.78 6.91 6.02
N TYR A 257 -2.73 7.80 5.80
CA TYR A 257 -3.42 8.53 6.86
C TYR A 257 -4.22 7.58 7.79
N GLU A 258 -5.02 6.66 7.23
CA GLU A 258 -5.79 5.71 8.04
C GLU A 258 -4.89 4.71 8.79
N LEU A 259 -3.78 4.30 8.18
CA LEU A 259 -2.82 3.42 8.82
C LEU A 259 -2.19 4.09 10.04
N GLU A 260 -1.82 5.37 9.93
CA GLU A 260 -1.31 6.14 11.07
C GLU A 260 -2.35 6.24 12.19
N ASN A 261 -3.61 6.50 11.85
CA ASN A 261 -4.71 6.55 12.83
C ASN A 261 -4.91 5.20 13.54
N VAL A 262 -4.86 4.09 12.81
CA VAL A 262 -5.01 2.76 13.41
C VAL A 262 -3.82 2.42 14.31
N PHE A 263 -2.59 2.80 13.95
CA PHE A 263 -1.44 2.64 14.83
C PHE A 263 -1.53 3.51 16.09
N GLN A 264 -2.10 4.70 16.01
CA GLN A 264 -2.37 5.51 17.21
C GLN A 264 -3.37 4.81 18.15
N LEU A 265 -4.34 4.05 17.61
CA LEU A 265 -5.23 3.23 18.44
C LEU A 265 -4.49 2.09 19.15
N ILE A 266 -3.53 1.43 18.48
CA ILE A 266 -2.69 0.40 19.11
C ILE A 266 -1.84 1.04 20.22
N ASN A 267 -1.13 2.12 19.94
CA ASN A 267 -0.28 2.82 20.90
C ASN A 267 -1.06 3.32 22.13
N SER A 268 -2.31 3.74 21.95
CA SER A 268 -3.20 4.18 23.03
C SER A 268 -4.01 3.03 23.67
N ARG A 269 -3.71 1.77 23.33
CA ARG A 269 -4.38 0.55 23.82
C ARG A 269 -5.89 0.52 23.54
N ARG A 270 -6.39 1.26 22.54
CA ARG A 270 -7.79 1.28 22.12
C ARG A 270 -8.15 0.13 21.17
N ILE A 271 -7.68 -1.07 21.49
CA ILE A 271 -7.80 -2.27 20.64
C ILE A 271 -9.26 -2.65 20.37
N ARG A 272 -10.15 -2.41 21.32
CA ARG A 272 -11.59 -2.68 21.15
C ARG A 272 -12.18 -1.98 19.92
N LYS A 273 -11.75 -0.75 19.62
CA LYS A 273 -12.21 -0.01 18.44
C LYS A 273 -11.78 -0.70 17.15
N ILE A 274 -10.49 -1.11 17.05
CA ILE A 274 -9.98 -1.85 15.89
C ILE A 274 -10.78 -3.14 15.67
N LYS A 275 -11.03 -3.91 16.74
CA LYS A 275 -11.77 -5.17 16.68
C LYS A 275 -13.22 -4.97 16.19
N ASN A 276 -13.90 -3.98 16.72
CA ASN A 276 -15.29 -3.69 16.33
C ASN A 276 -15.35 -3.32 14.84
N GLU A 277 -14.54 -2.35 14.40
CA GLU A 277 -14.53 -1.90 13.01
C GLU A 277 -14.09 -3.00 12.03
N TRP A 278 -13.17 -3.87 12.46
CA TRP A 278 -12.76 -5.02 11.66
C TRP A 278 -13.89 -6.06 11.57
N THR A 279 -14.57 -6.35 12.71
CA THR A 279 -15.66 -7.32 12.77
C THR A 279 -16.84 -6.91 11.91
N GLU A 280 -17.20 -5.62 11.90
CA GLU A 280 -18.27 -5.07 11.06
C GLU A 280 -18.03 -5.28 9.56
N ARG A 281 -16.75 -5.33 9.15
CA ARG A 281 -16.34 -5.53 7.76
C ARG A 281 -15.95 -6.98 7.45
N SER A 282 -16.01 -7.85 8.44
CA SER A 282 -15.48 -9.21 8.30
C SER A 282 -16.38 -10.11 7.45
N SER A 283 -15.78 -10.74 6.46
CA SER A 283 -16.41 -11.88 5.74
C SER A 283 -16.15 -13.23 6.41
N THR A 284 -15.41 -13.25 7.54
CA THR A 284 -15.01 -14.48 8.25
C THR A 284 -15.90 -14.76 9.47
N ILE A 285 -16.17 -13.75 10.30
CA ILE A 285 -16.91 -13.90 11.55
C ILE A 285 -18.35 -14.36 11.29
N GLY A 286 -18.83 -15.29 12.11
CA GLY A 286 -20.15 -15.89 12.02
C GLY A 286 -20.23 -17.10 11.08
N LYS A 287 -19.20 -17.37 10.27
CA LYS A 287 -19.18 -18.49 9.30
C LYS A 287 -18.47 -19.73 9.85
N ASN A 288 -18.83 -20.89 9.33
CA ASN A 288 -18.03 -22.09 9.48
C ASN A 288 -16.79 -21.96 8.61
N VAL A 289 -15.62 -22.20 9.18
CA VAL A 289 -14.33 -22.06 8.52
C VAL A 289 -13.50 -23.31 8.69
N SER A 290 -12.71 -23.62 7.67
CA SER A 290 -11.61 -24.59 7.74
C SER A 290 -10.30 -23.84 7.68
N ILE A 291 -9.41 -24.05 8.63
CA ILE A 291 -8.16 -23.29 8.79
C ILE A 291 -6.99 -24.26 8.76
N ILE A 292 -6.06 -24.04 7.85
CA ILE A 292 -4.80 -24.77 7.81
C ILE A 292 -3.78 -24.05 8.69
N THR A 293 -3.31 -24.73 9.74
CA THR A 293 -2.27 -24.25 10.66
C THR A 293 -1.10 -25.25 10.62
N GLY A 294 -0.05 -24.95 9.82
CA GLY A 294 1.02 -25.92 9.58
C GLY A 294 0.47 -27.19 8.88
N GLU A 295 0.60 -28.34 9.52
CA GLU A 295 0.10 -29.63 9.01
C GLU A 295 -1.33 -29.95 9.48
N CYS A 296 -1.90 -29.17 10.38
CA CYS A 296 -3.21 -29.43 10.98
C CYS A 296 -4.32 -28.65 10.29
N ASN A 297 -5.47 -29.29 10.14
CA ASN A 297 -6.72 -28.67 9.73
C ASN A 297 -7.65 -28.51 10.93
N VAL A 298 -8.05 -27.26 11.19
CA VAL A 298 -8.97 -26.95 12.28
C VAL A 298 -10.29 -26.41 11.70
N ASN A 299 -11.39 -27.06 12.03
CA ASN A 299 -12.73 -26.70 11.54
C ASN A 299 -13.57 -26.17 12.70
N GLY A 300 -14.35 -25.14 12.46
CA GLY A 300 -15.25 -24.59 13.47
C GLY A 300 -15.94 -23.32 13.01
N LYS A 301 -16.83 -22.78 13.85
CA LYS A 301 -17.49 -21.50 13.60
C LYS A 301 -16.62 -20.36 14.11
N ALA A 302 -16.25 -19.44 13.22
CA ALA A 302 -15.51 -18.22 13.57
C ALA A 302 -16.39 -17.30 14.43
N ILE A 303 -15.95 -17.01 15.67
CA ILE A 303 -16.76 -16.26 16.64
C ILE A 303 -16.32 -14.79 16.71
N LYS A 304 -15.03 -14.55 16.88
CA LYS A 304 -14.45 -13.19 17.06
C LYS A 304 -12.94 -13.23 16.85
N ILE A 305 -12.33 -12.05 16.77
CA ILE A 305 -10.88 -11.89 16.97
C ILE A 305 -10.60 -11.45 18.42
N ASP A 306 -9.50 -11.89 18.99
CA ASP A 306 -9.06 -11.46 20.32
C ASP A 306 -8.28 -10.13 20.27
N ASN A 307 -7.72 -9.70 21.40
CA ASN A 307 -6.98 -8.44 21.49
C ASN A 307 -5.66 -8.44 20.72
N ASN A 308 -5.15 -9.61 20.41
CA ASN A 308 -3.91 -9.81 19.65
C ASN A 308 -4.16 -10.15 18.18
N GLY A 309 -5.43 -10.15 17.74
CA GLY A 309 -5.79 -10.47 16.36
C GLY A 309 -5.92 -11.96 16.05
N ALA A 310 -5.80 -12.85 17.05
CA ALA A 310 -6.06 -14.26 16.88
C ALA A 310 -7.54 -14.52 16.61
N LEU A 311 -7.85 -15.46 15.70
CA LEU A 311 -9.22 -15.89 15.46
C LEU A 311 -9.67 -16.86 16.54
N ILE A 312 -10.81 -16.60 17.16
CA ILE A 312 -11.47 -17.53 18.08
C ILE A 312 -12.53 -18.28 17.30
N ILE A 313 -12.41 -19.60 17.27
CA ILE A 313 -13.39 -20.50 16.67
C ILE A 313 -14.08 -21.33 17.74
N SER A 314 -15.33 -21.72 17.49
CA SER A 314 -16.06 -22.70 18.32
C SER A 314 -16.08 -24.04 17.61
N LYS A 315 -15.58 -25.05 18.30
CA LYS A 315 -15.62 -26.46 17.89
C LYS A 315 -16.10 -27.30 19.05
N ASP A 316 -17.15 -28.11 18.85
CA ASP A 316 -17.69 -29.03 19.87
C ASP A 316 -17.96 -28.32 21.24
N LYS A 317 -18.53 -27.09 21.19
CA LYS A 317 -18.81 -26.23 22.35
C LYS A 317 -17.55 -25.72 23.09
N LYS A 318 -16.34 -25.99 22.59
CA LYS A 318 -15.08 -25.44 23.11
C LYS A 318 -14.61 -24.31 22.23
N ALA A 319 -13.97 -23.31 22.85
CA ALA A 319 -13.33 -22.21 22.13
C ALA A 319 -11.87 -22.55 21.85
N GLU A 320 -11.44 -22.46 20.61
CA GLU A 320 -10.06 -22.65 20.18
C GLU A 320 -9.50 -21.35 19.62
N ARG A 321 -8.25 -21.02 19.99
CA ARG A 321 -7.57 -19.79 19.62
C ARG A 321 -6.54 -20.05 18.54
N ILE A 322 -6.71 -19.43 17.38
CA ILE A 322 -5.85 -19.58 16.20
C ILE A 322 -5.08 -18.30 15.94
N LEU A 323 -3.76 -18.34 16.11
CA LEU A 323 -2.88 -17.19 15.91
C LEU A 323 -2.49 -17.01 14.44
N VAL A 324 -2.20 -18.11 13.76
CA VAL A 324 -1.69 -18.13 12.38
C VAL A 324 -2.38 -19.26 11.62
N GLY A 325 -2.75 -18.99 10.40
CA GLY A 325 -3.36 -19.98 9.51
C GLY A 325 -3.90 -19.34 8.23
N ASP A 326 -4.38 -20.18 7.34
CA ASP A 326 -5.06 -19.78 6.12
C ASP A 326 -6.47 -20.38 6.10
N ILE A 327 -7.48 -19.54 5.91
CA ILE A 327 -8.88 -19.99 5.74
C ILE A 327 -9.05 -20.54 4.34
N THR A 328 -9.55 -21.77 4.23
CA THR A 328 -9.71 -22.51 2.98
C THR A 328 -11.10 -22.45 2.36
N GLN A 329 -12.07 -21.86 3.05
CA GLN A 329 -13.43 -21.63 2.56
C GLN A 329 -13.80 -20.15 2.57
#